data_c37edc8c9619956876ef4defd5a2bebd
#
_entry.id   c37edc8c9619956876ef4defd5a2bebd
#
_cell.length_a   1.000
_cell.length_b   1.000
_cell.length_c   1.000
_cell.angle_alpha   90.00
_cell.angle_beta   90.00
_cell.angle_gamma   90.00
#
_symmetry.space_group_name_H-M   'P 1'
#
loop_
_entity.id
_entity.type
_entity.pdbx_description
1 polymer ?
#
loop_
_entity_poly.entity_id
_entity_poly.type
_entity_poly.pdbx_seq_one_letter_code
_entity_poly.pdbx_strand_id
1 'polypeptide(L)'
;MRLDPDLSKPRDKVRPLFESLRREILAGRFAAGELLPSSRQLARELGIARGTVNLAIAQLAAEGLVTVEPAAGVRVAIKAHPRRAVTKPAEIRFSQWAERLPQVTPQGQPAFFATGRLADEFFPEREWRQAVKAGRNEADLLSSTVALSPAGYLPLRKTIAAHLQYSRGLAAGAENIVIVNGSMQALALTAQLLLEKGRTGAFEDPGFHGIRTAITMTGGQALALPLDHQGAQVPKRAAQLLFLTPASQ
;
A
#
# COMPACT_ATOMS: atom_id res chain seq x y z
N MET A 1 24.16 -23.16 22.46
CA MET A 1 23.16 -22.21 21.89
C MET A 1 22.63 -22.85 20.62
N ARG A 2 21.33 -23.16 20.50
CA ARG A 2 20.76 -23.66 19.24
C ARG A 2 20.20 -22.48 18.48
N LEU A 3 21.01 -21.89 17.59
CA LEU A 3 20.49 -21.14 16.45
C LEU A 3 19.91 -22.20 15.50
N ASP A 4 18.65 -22.06 15.15
CA ASP A 4 18.00 -22.96 14.18
C ASP A 4 17.55 -22.13 12.95
N PRO A 5 18.51 -21.65 12.14
CA PRO A 5 18.17 -21.02 10.87
C PRO A 5 17.78 -22.13 9.88
N ASP A 6 16.68 -21.97 9.20
CA ASP A 6 16.32 -22.83 8.07
C ASP A 6 17.32 -22.65 6.92
N LEU A 7 18.37 -23.46 6.91
CA LEU A 7 19.44 -23.45 5.92
C LEU A 7 19.19 -24.41 4.74
N SER A 8 17.98 -24.90 4.57
CA SER A 8 17.61 -25.90 3.56
C SER A 8 17.72 -25.41 2.11
N LYS A 9 17.71 -24.09 1.89
CA LYS A 9 17.85 -23.51 0.54
C LYS A 9 19.33 -23.28 0.19
N PRO A 10 19.87 -23.94 -0.87
CA PRO A 10 21.31 -23.93 -1.14
C PRO A 10 21.88 -22.58 -1.61
N ARG A 11 21.06 -21.65 -2.10
CA ARG A 11 21.53 -20.40 -2.73
C ARG A 11 21.48 -19.14 -1.87
N ASP A 12 20.70 -19.11 -0.79
CA ASP A 12 20.63 -17.95 0.11
C ASP A 12 20.63 -18.39 1.57
N LYS A 13 21.80 -18.42 2.18
CA LYS A 13 21.98 -18.73 3.60
C LYS A 13 22.16 -17.47 4.47
N VAL A 14 22.30 -16.30 3.86
CA VAL A 14 22.53 -15.03 4.58
C VAL A 14 21.26 -14.62 5.31
N ARG A 15 20.15 -14.55 4.57
CA ARG A 15 18.86 -14.09 5.10
C ARG A 15 18.32 -14.95 6.25
N PRO A 16 18.26 -16.29 6.16
CA PRO A 16 17.82 -17.12 7.28
C PRO A 16 18.70 -16.97 8.53
N LEU A 17 20.02 -16.85 8.36
CA LEU A 17 20.93 -16.62 9.48
C LEU A 17 20.68 -15.23 10.11
N PHE A 18 20.57 -14.20 9.31
CA PHE A 18 20.25 -12.85 9.76
C PHE A 18 18.93 -12.82 10.55
N GLU A 19 17.85 -13.38 10.00
CA GLU A 19 16.54 -13.42 10.66
C GLU A 19 16.56 -14.23 11.96
N SER A 20 17.33 -15.31 12.02
CA SER A 20 17.50 -16.11 13.23
C SER A 20 18.23 -15.34 14.33
N LEU A 21 19.40 -14.73 14.01
CA LEU A 21 20.15 -13.91 14.96
C LEU A 21 19.34 -12.68 15.42
N ARG A 22 18.67 -12.01 14.49
CA ARG A 22 17.80 -10.88 14.79
C ARG A 22 16.70 -11.25 15.79
N ARG A 23 16.05 -12.36 15.59
CA ARG A 23 15.01 -12.88 16.48
C ARG A 23 15.56 -13.16 17.88
N GLU A 24 16.71 -13.79 17.98
CA GLU A 24 17.35 -14.11 19.26
C GLU A 24 17.79 -12.85 20.05
N ILE A 25 18.32 -11.85 19.34
CA ILE A 25 18.71 -10.57 19.93
C ILE A 25 17.47 -9.82 20.42
N LEU A 26 16.43 -9.71 19.60
CA LEU A 26 15.19 -9.02 19.95
C LEU A 26 14.39 -9.75 21.04
N ALA A 27 14.54 -11.07 21.14
CA ALA A 27 13.95 -11.86 22.23
C ALA A 27 14.71 -11.72 23.56
N GLY A 28 15.85 -10.98 23.57
CA GLY A 28 16.64 -10.76 24.78
C GLY A 28 17.48 -11.96 25.21
N ARG A 29 17.73 -12.91 24.32
CA ARG A 29 18.63 -14.04 24.63
C ARG A 29 20.09 -13.64 24.66
N PHE A 30 20.42 -12.47 24.15
CA PHE A 30 21.68 -11.80 24.30
C PHE A 30 21.47 -10.48 25.03
N ALA A 31 22.23 -10.26 26.09
CA ALA A 31 22.17 -9.02 26.83
C ALA A 31 22.79 -7.86 26.04
N ALA A 32 22.37 -6.62 26.32
CA ALA A 32 23.04 -5.45 25.75
C ALA A 32 24.53 -5.44 26.16
N GLY A 33 25.40 -5.22 25.22
CA GLY A 33 26.85 -5.28 25.42
C GLY A 33 27.45 -6.71 25.39
N GLU A 34 26.62 -7.74 25.34
CA GLU A 34 27.11 -9.13 25.23
C GLU A 34 27.78 -9.38 23.90
N LEU A 35 28.86 -10.15 23.91
CA LEU A 35 29.55 -10.57 22.71
C LEU A 35 28.81 -11.72 22.02
N LEU A 36 28.50 -11.56 20.76
CA LEU A 36 28.07 -12.67 19.93
C LEU A 36 29.21 -13.67 19.69
N PRO A 37 28.91 -14.96 19.46
CA PRO A 37 29.91 -15.93 19.07
C PRO A 37 30.67 -15.43 17.83
N SER A 38 31.95 -15.70 17.76
CA SER A 38 32.79 -15.23 16.65
C SER A 38 32.28 -15.76 15.30
N SER A 39 32.52 -15.03 14.21
CA SER A 39 32.11 -15.48 12.88
C SER A 39 32.74 -16.81 12.48
N ARG A 40 33.89 -17.16 13.03
CA ARG A 40 34.54 -18.46 12.86
C ARG A 40 33.78 -19.56 13.59
N GLN A 41 33.35 -19.27 14.81
CA GLN A 41 32.58 -20.20 15.62
C GLN A 41 31.20 -20.47 15.01
N LEU A 42 30.46 -19.42 14.65
CA LEU A 42 29.16 -19.55 13.99
C LEU A 42 29.26 -20.30 12.67
N ALA A 43 30.26 -20.00 11.85
CA ALA A 43 30.49 -20.69 10.59
C ALA A 43 30.74 -22.21 10.80
N ARG A 44 31.49 -22.59 11.83
CA ARG A 44 31.76 -23.99 12.17
C ARG A 44 30.50 -24.69 12.71
N GLU A 45 29.79 -24.07 13.65
CA GLU A 45 28.61 -24.67 14.30
C GLU A 45 27.45 -24.87 13.29
N LEU A 46 27.32 -23.94 12.32
CA LEU A 46 26.22 -23.99 11.34
C LEU A 46 26.60 -24.63 10.00
N GLY A 47 27.85 -25.04 9.82
CA GLY A 47 28.31 -25.66 8.56
C GLY A 47 28.20 -24.73 7.34
N ILE A 48 28.45 -23.42 7.51
CA ILE A 48 28.34 -22.40 6.45
C ILE A 48 29.66 -21.64 6.27
N ALA A 49 29.79 -20.96 5.12
CA ALA A 49 30.96 -20.14 4.85
C ALA A 49 31.02 -18.93 5.80
N ARG A 50 32.24 -18.58 6.28
CA ARG A 50 32.47 -17.41 7.13
C ARG A 50 32.00 -16.10 6.47
N GLY A 51 32.10 -15.99 5.14
CA GLY A 51 31.60 -14.84 4.38
C GLY A 51 30.07 -14.64 4.55
N THR A 52 29.30 -15.74 4.57
CA THR A 52 27.85 -15.71 4.83
C THR A 52 27.55 -15.16 6.22
N VAL A 53 28.29 -15.56 7.23
CA VAL A 53 28.14 -15.05 8.60
C VAL A 53 28.47 -13.57 8.66
N ASN A 54 29.57 -13.14 8.04
CA ASN A 54 29.95 -11.74 8.03
C ASN A 54 28.92 -10.84 7.33
N LEU A 55 28.30 -11.31 6.24
CA LEU A 55 27.20 -10.58 5.57
C LEU A 55 25.98 -10.46 6.47
N ALA A 56 25.59 -11.52 7.18
CA ALA A 56 24.48 -11.45 8.14
C ALA A 56 24.79 -10.49 9.31
N ILE A 57 26.01 -10.50 9.83
CA ILE A 57 26.45 -9.57 10.87
C ILE A 57 26.45 -8.12 10.35
N ALA A 58 26.88 -7.87 9.11
CA ALA A 58 26.85 -6.54 8.52
C ALA A 58 25.40 -6.01 8.39
N GLN A 59 24.43 -6.87 8.05
CA GLN A 59 23.02 -6.50 8.04
C GLN A 59 22.48 -6.19 9.44
N LEU A 60 22.86 -6.97 10.46
CA LEU A 60 22.51 -6.67 11.86
C LEU A 60 23.11 -5.33 12.32
N ALA A 61 24.32 -5.02 11.91
CA ALA A 61 24.97 -3.74 12.21
C ALA A 61 24.29 -2.57 11.49
N ALA A 62 23.86 -2.76 10.24
CA ALA A 62 23.09 -1.77 9.49
C ALA A 62 21.72 -1.47 10.14
N GLU A 63 21.10 -2.48 10.81
CA GLU A 63 19.88 -2.28 11.61
C GLU A 63 20.17 -1.72 13.02
N GLY A 64 21.43 -1.49 13.39
CA GLY A 64 21.81 -1.00 14.71
C GLY A 64 21.63 -2.01 15.84
N LEU A 65 21.45 -3.29 15.52
CA LEU A 65 21.26 -4.36 16.51
C LEU A 65 22.56 -4.81 17.15
N VAL A 66 23.65 -4.66 16.44
CA VAL A 66 24.99 -5.00 16.90
C VAL A 66 26.00 -3.93 16.52
N THR A 67 27.10 -3.84 17.28
CA THR A 67 28.27 -3.01 16.98
C THR A 67 29.46 -3.93 16.69
N VAL A 68 30.16 -3.68 15.59
CA VAL A 68 31.39 -4.43 15.24
C VAL A 68 32.60 -3.67 15.74
N GLU A 69 33.29 -4.22 16.70
CA GLU A 69 34.51 -3.63 17.27
C GLU A 69 35.73 -4.31 16.67
N PRO A 70 36.64 -3.57 16.00
CA PRO A 70 37.90 -4.15 15.49
C PRO A 70 38.68 -4.84 16.62
N ALA A 71 39.05 -6.10 16.42
CA ALA A 71 39.77 -6.96 17.37
C ALA A 71 38.98 -7.40 18.63
N ALA A 72 37.87 -6.76 19.00
CA ALA A 72 37.09 -7.10 20.19
C ALA A 72 35.83 -7.97 19.88
N GLY A 73 35.43 -8.01 18.62
CA GLY A 73 34.29 -8.86 18.19
C GLY A 73 32.99 -8.11 17.88
N VAL A 74 31.89 -8.79 17.97
CA VAL A 74 30.53 -8.24 17.67
C VAL A 74 29.72 -8.18 18.95
N ARG A 75 29.30 -7.00 19.36
CA ARG A 75 28.48 -6.80 20.58
C ARG A 75 27.05 -6.44 20.24
N VAL A 76 26.12 -6.89 21.06
CA VAL A 76 24.71 -6.49 20.98
C VAL A 76 24.58 -5.03 21.39
N ALA A 77 24.06 -4.18 20.49
CA ALA A 77 23.96 -2.73 20.68
C ALA A 77 22.69 -2.29 21.41
N ILE A 78 21.64 -3.09 21.35
CA ILE A 78 20.33 -2.73 21.91
C ILE A 78 20.03 -3.46 23.22
N LYS A 79 19.37 -2.76 24.16
CA LYS A 79 18.68 -3.42 25.24
C LYS A 79 17.42 -4.07 24.68
N ALA A 80 17.32 -5.40 24.79
CA ALA A 80 16.05 -6.05 24.49
C ALA A 80 14.96 -5.39 25.35
N HIS A 81 13.99 -4.77 24.71
CA HIS A 81 12.77 -4.44 25.44
C HIS A 81 12.08 -5.77 25.71
N PRO A 82 11.86 -6.14 26.99
CA PRO A 82 11.06 -7.32 27.29
C PRO A 82 9.75 -7.16 26.50
N ARG A 83 9.44 -8.15 25.69
CA ARG A 83 8.18 -8.18 24.94
C ARG A 83 7.08 -8.00 25.98
N ARG A 84 6.57 -6.78 26.08
CA ARG A 84 5.48 -6.46 27.00
C ARG A 84 4.42 -7.51 26.68
N ALA A 85 4.07 -8.32 27.67
CA ALA A 85 3.03 -9.31 27.48
C ALA A 85 1.88 -8.62 26.75
N VAL A 86 1.49 -9.16 25.60
CA VAL A 86 0.41 -8.58 24.80
C VAL A 86 -0.80 -8.61 25.72
N THR A 87 -1.01 -7.50 26.45
CA THR A 87 -2.29 -7.27 27.11
C THR A 87 -3.33 -7.49 26.02
N LYS A 88 -4.39 -8.23 26.36
CA LYS A 88 -5.50 -8.48 25.42
C LYS A 88 -5.68 -7.24 24.54
N PRO A 89 -5.67 -7.39 23.20
CA PRO A 89 -5.81 -6.24 22.33
C PRO A 89 -7.03 -5.45 22.79
N ALA A 90 -6.86 -4.15 22.96
CA ALA A 90 -7.98 -3.29 23.32
C ALA A 90 -9.08 -3.54 22.28
N GLU A 91 -10.30 -3.75 22.75
CA GLU A 91 -11.45 -3.98 21.88
C GLU A 91 -11.65 -2.72 21.04
N ILE A 92 -11.34 -2.83 19.75
CA ILE A 92 -11.53 -1.72 18.82
C ILE A 92 -13.02 -1.65 18.52
N ARG A 93 -13.67 -0.56 18.96
CA ARG A 93 -15.05 -0.30 18.59
C ARG A 93 -15.08 0.43 17.27
N PHE A 94 -15.72 -0.20 16.30
CA PHE A 94 -15.98 0.42 15.02
C PHE A 94 -17.11 1.45 15.11
N SER A 95 -17.17 2.38 14.18
CA SER A 95 -18.31 3.27 14.05
C SER A 95 -19.54 2.49 13.55
N GLN A 96 -20.75 2.96 13.86
CA GLN A 96 -21.99 2.34 13.39
C GLN A 96 -22.04 2.19 11.85
N TRP A 97 -21.39 3.09 11.12
CA TRP A 97 -21.26 2.99 9.68
C TRP A 97 -20.35 1.80 9.29
N ALA A 98 -19.21 1.64 9.92
CA ALA A 98 -18.28 0.54 9.64
C ALA A 98 -18.88 -0.84 9.97
N GLU A 99 -19.70 -0.93 11.01
CA GLU A 99 -20.41 -2.16 11.38
C GLU A 99 -21.46 -2.58 10.34
N ARG A 100 -21.98 -1.64 9.56
CA ARG A 100 -22.94 -1.89 8.49
C ARG A 100 -22.31 -2.24 7.15
N LEU A 101 -20.99 -2.12 7.03
CA LEU A 101 -20.29 -2.50 5.79
C LEU A 101 -20.39 -4.02 5.61
N PRO A 102 -20.69 -4.49 4.38
CA PRO A 102 -20.60 -5.91 4.10
C PRO A 102 -19.17 -6.36 4.37
N GLN A 103 -19.03 -7.46 5.09
CA GLN A 103 -17.71 -8.09 5.29
C GLN A 103 -17.20 -8.53 3.93
N VAL A 104 -16.15 -7.88 3.45
CA VAL A 104 -15.43 -8.32 2.26
C VAL A 104 -14.64 -9.55 2.66
N THR A 105 -15.23 -10.71 2.48
CA THR A 105 -14.47 -11.96 2.54
C THR A 105 -13.46 -11.92 1.41
N PRO A 106 -12.16 -12.20 1.66
CA PRO A 106 -11.21 -12.39 0.58
C PRO A 106 -11.80 -13.43 -0.36
N GLN A 107 -12.23 -12.99 -1.53
CA GLN A 107 -12.81 -13.91 -2.50
C GLN A 107 -11.70 -14.87 -2.88
N GLY A 108 -12.00 -16.18 -2.81
CA GLY A 108 -11.21 -17.22 -3.43
C GLY A 108 -10.91 -16.90 -4.90
N GLN A 109 -10.33 -17.78 -5.63
CA GLN A 109 -9.89 -17.59 -7.02
C GLN A 109 -10.82 -16.69 -7.84
N PRO A 110 -10.27 -15.75 -8.61
CA PRO A 110 -11.08 -14.79 -9.38
C PRO A 110 -12.07 -15.54 -10.26
N ALA A 111 -13.35 -15.18 -10.17
CA ALA A 111 -14.38 -15.73 -11.02
C ALA A 111 -14.07 -15.44 -12.50
N PHE A 112 -14.39 -16.35 -13.40
CA PHE A 112 -14.18 -16.24 -14.86
C PHE A 112 -14.73 -14.93 -15.46
N PHE A 113 -15.74 -14.33 -14.84
CA PHE A 113 -16.36 -13.08 -15.26
C PHE A 113 -16.08 -11.91 -14.29
N ALA A 114 -14.93 -11.91 -13.62
CA ALA A 114 -14.54 -10.78 -12.78
C ALA A 114 -14.33 -9.54 -13.65
N THR A 115 -15.15 -8.51 -13.43
CA THR A 115 -15.05 -7.23 -14.15
C THR A 115 -13.87 -6.40 -13.64
N GLY A 116 -13.35 -5.50 -14.50
CA GLY A 116 -12.30 -4.57 -14.11
C GLY A 116 -10.88 -5.16 -14.06
N ARG A 117 -10.67 -6.34 -14.61
CA ARG A 117 -9.34 -6.95 -14.78
C ARG A 117 -8.97 -7.02 -16.24
N LEU A 118 -7.83 -6.44 -16.57
CA LEU A 118 -7.18 -6.68 -17.86
C LEU A 118 -6.41 -8.02 -17.76
N ALA A 119 -6.43 -8.83 -18.82
CA ALA A 119 -5.58 -10.01 -18.88
C ALA A 119 -4.11 -9.61 -18.95
N ASP A 120 -3.25 -10.35 -18.24
CA ASP A 120 -1.82 -10.00 -18.07
C ASP A 120 -1.08 -9.88 -19.41
N GLU A 121 -1.53 -10.64 -20.42
CA GLU A 121 -0.99 -10.62 -21.80
C GLU A 121 -1.16 -9.27 -22.52
N PHE A 122 -2.13 -8.45 -22.12
CA PHE A 122 -2.35 -7.12 -22.68
C PHE A 122 -1.57 -6.02 -21.97
N PHE A 123 -0.81 -6.34 -20.91
CA PHE A 123 -0.01 -5.36 -20.22
C PHE A 123 1.24 -5.01 -21.04
N PRO A 124 1.48 -3.74 -21.39
CA PRO A 124 2.60 -3.33 -22.24
C PRO A 124 3.91 -3.27 -21.43
N GLU A 125 4.44 -4.42 -21.05
CA GLU A 125 5.57 -4.58 -20.11
C GLU A 125 6.83 -3.81 -20.56
N ARG A 126 7.13 -3.80 -21.86
CA ARG A 126 8.32 -3.14 -22.41
C ARG A 126 8.22 -1.63 -22.26
N GLU A 127 7.08 -1.08 -22.66
CA GLU A 127 6.78 0.36 -22.60
C GLU A 127 6.73 0.81 -21.15
N TRP A 128 6.13 0.01 -20.26
CA TRP A 128 6.10 0.27 -18.83
C TRP A 128 7.50 0.36 -18.22
N ARG A 129 8.39 -0.61 -18.51
CA ARG A 129 9.78 -0.60 -18.02
C ARG A 129 10.56 0.61 -18.52
N GLN A 130 10.35 1.01 -19.77
CA GLN A 130 10.97 2.22 -20.35
C GLN A 130 10.48 3.48 -19.63
N ALA A 131 9.17 3.61 -19.40
CA ALA A 131 8.58 4.73 -18.69
C ALA A 131 9.09 4.83 -17.25
N VAL A 132 9.17 3.70 -16.52
CA VAL A 132 9.73 3.66 -15.16
C VAL A 132 11.20 4.09 -15.15
N LYS A 133 12.01 3.63 -16.10
CA LYS A 133 13.42 4.03 -16.21
C LYS A 133 13.57 5.53 -16.48
N ALA A 134 12.76 6.08 -17.39
CA ALA A 134 12.75 7.51 -17.70
C ALA A 134 12.33 8.35 -16.48
N GLY A 135 11.24 7.96 -15.80
CA GLY A 135 10.74 8.67 -14.62
C GLY A 135 11.72 8.68 -13.44
N ARG A 136 12.51 7.61 -13.26
CA ARG A 136 13.57 7.59 -12.23
C ARG A 136 14.66 8.62 -12.50
N ASN A 137 15.08 8.77 -13.74
CA ASN A 137 16.11 9.75 -14.11
C ASN A 137 15.61 11.20 -13.87
N GLU A 138 14.32 11.46 -14.09
CA GLU A 138 13.73 12.76 -13.78
C GLU A 138 13.56 13.00 -12.28
N ALA A 139 13.23 11.97 -11.51
CA ALA A 139 13.08 12.05 -10.05
C ALA A 139 14.38 12.45 -9.35
N ASP A 140 15.53 11.98 -9.83
CA ASP A 140 16.85 12.37 -9.33
C ASP A 140 17.14 13.88 -9.55
N LEU A 141 16.55 14.50 -10.57
CA LEU A 141 16.63 15.92 -10.85
C LEU A 141 15.67 16.76 -9.99
N LEU A 142 14.62 16.15 -9.47
CA LEU A 142 13.60 16.80 -8.63
C LEU A 142 13.95 16.72 -7.13
N SER A 143 15.22 16.46 -6.79
CA SER A 143 15.67 16.25 -5.42
C SER A 143 15.16 17.32 -4.47
N SER A 144 14.43 16.87 -3.47
CA SER A 144 14.23 17.40 -2.10
C SER A 144 13.67 18.82 -1.88
N THR A 145 13.54 19.69 -2.87
CA THR A 145 13.16 21.10 -2.64
C THR A 145 11.83 21.52 -3.25
N VAL A 146 11.20 20.70 -4.08
CA VAL A 146 9.89 21.02 -4.64
C VAL A 146 8.81 20.59 -3.65
N ALA A 147 8.22 21.56 -2.95
CA ALA A 147 7.01 21.34 -2.17
C ALA A 147 5.97 20.66 -3.07
N LEU A 148 5.63 19.39 -2.76
CA LEU A 148 4.63 18.65 -3.51
C LEU A 148 3.29 19.38 -3.35
N SER A 149 2.70 19.82 -4.46
CA SER A 149 1.36 20.38 -4.46
C SER A 149 0.37 19.34 -3.90
N PRO A 150 -0.54 19.74 -2.99
CA PRO A 150 -1.60 18.83 -2.52
C PRO A 150 -2.44 18.22 -3.65
N ALA A 151 -2.53 18.90 -4.80
CA ALA A 151 -3.21 18.39 -5.99
C ALA A 151 -2.39 17.33 -6.76
N GLY A 152 -1.15 17.06 -6.35
CA GLY A 152 -0.27 16.08 -6.98
C GLY A 152 0.76 16.68 -7.95
N TYR A 153 1.55 15.82 -8.56
CA TYR A 153 2.68 16.17 -9.42
C TYR A 153 2.25 16.93 -10.66
N LEU A 154 2.73 18.18 -10.80
CA LEU A 154 2.30 19.11 -11.85
C LEU A 154 2.52 18.58 -13.28
N PRO A 155 3.66 17.97 -13.65
CA PRO A 155 3.84 17.44 -14.99
C PRO A 155 2.81 16.35 -15.33
N LEU A 156 2.47 15.47 -14.39
CA LEU A 156 1.42 14.46 -14.58
C LEU A 156 0.06 15.10 -14.82
N ARG A 157 -0.29 16.13 -14.03
CA ARG A 157 -1.56 16.86 -14.19
C ARG A 157 -1.66 17.54 -15.56
N LYS A 158 -0.55 18.14 -16.07
CA LYS A 158 -0.50 18.72 -17.41
C LYS A 158 -0.72 17.66 -18.50
N THR A 159 -0.06 16.50 -18.35
CA THR A 159 -0.21 15.39 -19.32
C THR A 159 -1.64 14.87 -19.34
N ILE A 160 -2.27 14.69 -18.16
CA ILE A 160 -3.68 14.25 -18.06
C ILE A 160 -4.60 15.29 -18.70
N ALA A 161 -4.42 16.59 -18.43
CA ALA A 161 -5.23 17.64 -19.02
C ALA A 161 -5.14 17.62 -20.56
N ALA A 162 -3.94 17.52 -21.13
CA ALA A 162 -3.74 17.42 -22.57
C ALA A 162 -4.38 16.15 -23.17
N HIS A 163 -4.26 15.01 -22.47
CA HIS A 163 -4.91 13.77 -22.87
C HIS A 163 -6.44 13.89 -22.88
N LEU A 164 -7.04 14.48 -21.86
CA LEU A 164 -8.49 14.68 -21.78
C LEU A 164 -8.99 15.63 -22.87
N GLN A 165 -8.24 16.66 -23.19
CA GLN A 165 -8.56 17.54 -24.31
C GLN A 165 -8.56 16.79 -25.63
N TYR A 166 -7.52 15.99 -25.89
CA TYR A 166 -7.41 15.23 -27.14
C TYR A 166 -8.43 14.09 -27.24
N SER A 167 -8.61 13.31 -26.18
CA SER A 167 -9.42 12.07 -26.22
C SER A 167 -10.89 12.29 -25.96
N ARG A 168 -11.25 13.37 -25.25
CA ARG A 168 -12.63 13.64 -24.79
C ARG A 168 -13.15 15.04 -25.14
N GLY A 169 -12.33 15.89 -25.75
CA GLY A 169 -12.69 17.26 -26.05
C GLY A 169 -12.90 18.15 -24.81
N LEU A 170 -12.38 17.74 -23.64
CA LEU A 170 -12.53 18.49 -22.38
C LEU A 170 -11.48 19.59 -22.29
N ALA A 171 -11.92 20.84 -22.28
CA ALA A 171 -11.06 22.01 -22.07
C ALA A 171 -10.77 22.16 -20.56
N ALA A 172 -9.82 21.39 -20.04
CA ALA A 172 -9.39 21.44 -18.64
C ALA A 172 -7.90 21.74 -18.58
N GLY A 173 -7.48 22.66 -17.71
CA GLY A 173 -6.08 22.92 -17.39
C GLY A 173 -5.58 22.02 -16.25
N ALA A 174 -4.27 22.07 -15.99
CA ALA A 174 -3.67 21.31 -14.89
C ALA A 174 -4.24 21.71 -13.51
N GLU A 175 -4.74 22.93 -13.37
CA GLU A 175 -5.38 23.45 -12.15
C GLU A 175 -6.71 22.73 -11.82
N ASN A 176 -7.35 22.15 -12.83
CA ASN A 176 -8.59 21.40 -12.67
C ASN A 176 -8.35 19.90 -12.37
N ILE A 177 -7.09 19.48 -12.32
CA ILE A 177 -6.71 18.06 -12.11
C ILE A 177 -6.17 17.87 -10.70
N VAL A 178 -6.73 16.89 -9.99
CA VAL A 178 -6.23 16.42 -8.68
C VAL A 178 -5.90 14.95 -8.80
N ILE A 179 -4.68 14.57 -8.41
CA ILE A 179 -4.25 13.18 -8.40
C ILE A 179 -4.68 12.52 -7.09
N VAL A 180 -5.33 11.38 -7.19
CA VAL A 180 -5.83 10.60 -6.06
C VAL A 180 -5.44 9.12 -6.19
N ASN A 181 -5.54 8.38 -5.09
CA ASN A 181 -5.22 6.94 -5.05
C ASN A 181 -6.44 6.10 -5.48
N GLY A 182 -6.82 6.23 -6.75
CA GLY A 182 -7.91 5.45 -7.34
C GLY A 182 -9.30 6.05 -7.17
N SER A 183 -10.27 5.42 -7.86
CA SER A 183 -11.66 5.89 -7.96
C SER A 183 -12.36 6.00 -6.61
N MET A 184 -12.10 5.08 -5.68
CA MET A 184 -12.74 5.13 -4.36
C MET A 184 -12.38 6.38 -3.58
N GLN A 185 -11.12 6.84 -3.64
CA GLN A 185 -10.71 8.09 -2.99
C GLN A 185 -11.35 9.29 -3.69
N ALA A 186 -11.41 9.29 -5.03
CA ALA A 186 -12.10 10.35 -5.77
C ALA A 186 -13.57 10.47 -5.36
N LEU A 187 -14.30 9.35 -5.34
CA LEU A 187 -15.70 9.30 -4.94
C LEU A 187 -15.90 9.78 -3.49
N ALA A 188 -15.06 9.31 -2.56
CA ALA A 188 -15.14 9.70 -1.16
C ALA A 188 -14.91 11.19 -0.97
N LEU A 189 -13.86 11.76 -1.59
CA LEU A 189 -13.57 13.20 -1.52
C LEU A 189 -14.68 14.02 -2.16
N THR A 190 -15.19 13.62 -3.32
CA THR A 190 -16.31 14.31 -3.99
C THR A 190 -17.55 14.30 -3.11
N ALA A 191 -17.90 13.15 -2.53
CA ALA A 191 -19.04 13.06 -1.62
C ALA A 191 -18.86 13.94 -0.38
N GLN A 192 -17.66 13.93 0.23
CA GLN A 192 -17.37 14.76 1.42
C GLN A 192 -17.43 16.26 1.14
N LEU A 193 -17.03 16.69 -0.06
CA LEU A 193 -17.01 18.10 -0.43
C LEU A 193 -18.39 18.64 -0.85
N LEU A 194 -19.22 17.77 -1.49
CA LEU A 194 -20.42 18.21 -2.18
C LEU A 194 -21.73 17.66 -1.58
N LEU A 195 -21.66 16.74 -0.60
CA LEU A 195 -22.87 16.13 -0.02
C LEU A 195 -22.93 16.40 1.48
N GLU A 196 -23.97 17.09 1.91
CA GLU A 196 -24.24 17.33 3.32
C GLU A 196 -24.94 16.13 3.98
N LYS A 197 -24.75 16.00 5.31
CA LYS A 197 -25.41 14.98 6.12
C LYS A 197 -26.95 15.06 5.96
N GLY A 198 -27.58 13.92 5.70
CA GLY A 198 -29.03 13.81 5.50
C GLY A 198 -29.52 14.21 4.11
N ARG A 199 -28.64 14.76 3.25
CA ARG A 199 -28.96 15.08 1.86
C ARG A 199 -28.87 13.86 0.96
N THR A 200 -29.51 13.93 -0.20
CA THR A 200 -29.58 12.82 -1.14
C THR A 200 -28.46 12.88 -2.17
N GLY A 201 -27.68 11.80 -2.26
CA GLY A 201 -26.80 11.49 -3.38
C GLY A 201 -27.42 10.38 -4.23
N ALA A 202 -27.55 10.60 -5.54
CA ALA A 202 -28.12 9.64 -6.48
C ALA A 202 -27.01 8.91 -7.25
N PHE A 203 -27.26 7.66 -7.63
CA PHE A 203 -26.31 6.82 -8.38
C PHE A 203 -27.05 5.75 -9.19
N GLU A 204 -26.42 5.25 -10.24
CA GLU A 204 -26.96 4.19 -11.09
C GLU A 204 -27.05 2.84 -10.36
N ASP A 205 -28.17 2.11 -10.55
CA ASP A 205 -28.38 0.77 -9.99
C ASP A 205 -29.09 -0.12 -11.01
N PRO A 206 -28.44 -1.15 -11.59
CA PRO A 206 -27.09 -1.63 -11.27
C PRO A 206 -25.99 -0.64 -11.63
N GLY A 207 -24.91 -0.60 -10.83
CA GLY A 207 -23.78 0.30 -11.03
C GLY A 207 -22.62 0.02 -10.08
N PHE A 208 -21.63 0.91 -10.02
CA PHE A 208 -20.46 0.72 -9.17
C PHE A 208 -20.82 0.88 -7.69
N HIS A 209 -20.78 -0.23 -6.94
CA HIS A 209 -21.17 -0.30 -5.52
C HIS A 209 -20.43 0.69 -4.61
N GLY A 210 -19.19 1.09 -4.99
CA GLY A 210 -18.40 2.06 -4.24
C GLY A 210 -19.05 3.43 -4.11
N ILE A 211 -19.92 3.80 -5.04
CA ILE A 211 -20.63 5.08 -5.00
C ILE A 211 -21.62 5.12 -3.82
N ARG A 212 -22.39 4.06 -3.62
CA ARG A 212 -23.29 3.94 -2.46
C ARG A 212 -22.51 4.10 -1.15
N THR A 213 -21.34 3.45 -1.07
CA THR A 213 -20.46 3.55 0.09
C THR A 213 -19.99 5.00 0.31
N ALA A 214 -19.53 5.68 -0.74
CA ALA A 214 -19.07 7.07 -0.67
C ALA A 214 -20.18 8.02 -0.18
N ILE A 215 -21.43 7.85 -0.65
CA ILE A 215 -22.58 8.64 -0.20
C ILE A 215 -22.88 8.37 1.27
N THR A 216 -22.98 7.10 1.68
CA THR A 216 -23.42 6.75 3.03
C THR A 216 -22.38 7.08 4.10
N MET A 217 -21.08 7.08 3.77
CA MET A 217 -20.01 7.46 4.70
C MET A 217 -20.08 8.93 5.13
N THR A 218 -20.68 9.82 4.32
CA THR A 218 -20.92 11.22 4.71
C THR A 218 -22.15 11.42 5.61
N GLY A 219 -22.92 10.37 5.86
CA GLY A 219 -24.24 10.46 6.47
C GLY A 219 -25.35 10.89 5.50
N GLY A 220 -25.07 10.90 4.19
CA GLY A 220 -26.03 11.16 3.13
C GLY A 220 -26.97 9.97 2.88
N GLN A 221 -28.06 10.24 2.21
CA GLN A 221 -29.06 9.26 1.77
C GLN A 221 -28.75 8.81 0.35
N ALA A 222 -28.51 7.52 0.15
CA ALA A 222 -28.20 6.97 -1.17
C ALA A 222 -29.50 6.64 -1.92
N LEU A 223 -29.71 7.29 -3.08
CA LEU A 223 -30.84 7.09 -3.97
C LEU A 223 -30.39 6.30 -5.21
N ALA A 224 -30.87 5.08 -5.33
CA ALA A 224 -30.65 4.26 -6.52
C ALA A 224 -31.50 4.74 -7.68
N LEU A 225 -30.88 4.92 -8.85
CA LEU A 225 -31.56 5.25 -10.11
C LEU A 225 -31.63 4.00 -10.98
N PRO A 226 -32.83 3.52 -11.32
CA PRO A 226 -32.95 2.39 -12.22
C PRO A 226 -32.44 2.75 -13.62
N LEU A 227 -31.89 1.76 -14.31
CA LEU A 227 -31.43 1.88 -15.68
C LEU A 227 -32.47 1.30 -16.64
N ASP A 228 -32.61 1.90 -17.81
CA ASP A 228 -33.32 1.34 -18.95
C ASP A 228 -32.44 1.34 -20.21
N HIS A 229 -32.98 1.06 -21.37
CA HIS A 229 -32.23 1.02 -22.63
C HIS A 229 -31.69 2.39 -23.09
N GLN A 230 -32.07 3.48 -22.42
CA GLN A 230 -31.57 4.84 -22.67
C GLN A 230 -30.59 5.31 -21.60
N GLY A 231 -30.34 4.52 -20.55
CA GLY A 231 -29.44 4.82 -19.45
C GLY A 231 -30.19 5.09 -18.13
N ALA A 232 -29.56 5.91 -17.27
CA ALA A 232 -30.12 6.21 -15.96
C ALA A 232 -31.37 7.09 -16.03
N GLN A 233 -32.43 6.66 -15.34
CA GLN A 233 -33.66 7.45 -15.25
C GLN A 233 -33.44 8.69 -14.38
N VAL A 234 -33.92 9.84 -14.84
CA VAL A 234 -33.84 11.09 -14.09
C VAL A 234 -34.57 10.96 -12.76
N PRO A 235 -33.97 11.29 -11.62
CA PRO A 235 -34.60 11.15 -10.33
C PRO A 235 -35.80 12.09 -10.20
N LYS A 236 -36.94 11.55 -9.73
CA LYS A 236 -38.16 12.35 -9.44
C LYS A 236 -37.99 13.28 -8.21
N ARG A 237 -37.00 12.99 -7.36
CA ARG A 237 -36.63 13.80 -6.19
C ARG A 237 -35.33 14.53 -6.47
N ALA A 238 -35.22 15.77 -5.96
CA ALA A 238 -33.98 16.52 -6.05
C ALA A 238 -32.85 15.77 -5.32
N ALA A 239 -31.77 15.51 -6.01
CA ALA A 239 -30.53 15.03 -5.45
C ALA A 239 -29.51 16.17 -5.42
N GLN A 240 -28.75 16.29 -4.32
CA GLN A 240 -27.68 17.28 -4.21
C GLN A 240 -26.46 16.88 -5.06
N LEU A 241 -26.23 15.59 -5.19
CA LEU A 241 -25.11 15.03 -5.95
C LEU A 241 -25.61 13.83 -6.79
N LEU A 242 -25.15 13.76 -8.02
CA LEU A 242 -25.46 12.66 -8.93
C LEU A 242 -24.16 12.05 -9.45
N PHE A 243 -24.00 10.75 -9.28
CA PHE A 243 -22.91 9.97 -9.84
C PHE A 243 -23.41 9.16 -11.04
N LEU A 244 -22.75 9.31 -12.17
CA LEU A 244 -23.04 8.62 -13.42
C LEU A 244 -21.79 7.96 -13.98
N THR A 245 -21.98 6.85 -14.70
CA THR A 245 -20.92 6.09 -15.39
C THR A 245 -21.25 5.92 -16.89
N PRO A 246 -21.31 7.01 -17.68
CA PRO A 246 -21.86 7.00 -19.05
C PRO A 246 -21.13 6.08 -20.03
N ALA A 247 -19.89 5.68 -19.71
CA ALA A 247 -19.10 4.79 -20.56
C ALA A 247 -19.36 3.30 -20.27
N SER A 248 -20.11 2.98 -19.22
CA SER A 248 -20.34 1.61 -18.75
C SER A 248 -21.80 1.21 -18.70
N GLN A 249 -22.71 2.18 -18.87
CA GLN A 249 -24.15 2.01 -18.76
C GLN A 249 -24.85 2.51 -20.02
#